data_6d60f035c2e59d9b71954aa8d5939b55
#
_entry.id   6d60f035c2e59d9b71954aa8d5939b55
#
_cell.length_a   1.000
_cell.length_b   1.000
_cell.length_c   1.000
_cell.angle_alpha   90.00
_cell.angle_beta   90.00
_cell.angle_gamma   90.00
#
_symmetry.space_group_name_H-M   'P 1'
#
loop_
_entity.id
_entity.type
_entity.pdbx_description
1 polymer ?
#
loop_
_entity_poly.entity_id
_entity_poly.type
_entity_poly.pdbx_seq_one_letter_code
_entity_poly.pdbx_strand_id
1 'polypeptide(L)'
;MAINKTVREKAYAEVNLGLDVLSRREDGYHDVKMVMQSIGICDELIISTSADTVGVTLKADVDNLPLDDTNLIVKAAKLIIEKYGIKQGIEVKLIKNIPMAAGLAGGSSDAAATLRGMNRLFGLGLTDDELCRIGVKIGADVPYCIRGGTYLAEGLGEKLTRLPDAPQCIVVVAKPNFGVSTGYVYNNLHLDEINDHPNVDAIVESVKNSDLKGIAANMGNILEKVTVTENPIIQKIKDYMVGFGALNSLMSGSGPTVFGLFDNKANAERAAVTLREIDAVGDVIVTCFEDLNNDEVRKKAQITLRSVMDSDEPSVEIHDCIAVEKRGTISVTYKEKDPETNSEIINTMIISDRRLDYCKTGAASTHMVITPDEATSTVYRTPFGNIVIDIICHEYVLSEIADRIMIELDYDVMQGQTSVNHCNMRIEIEYNI
;
A
#
# COMPACT_ATOMS: atom_id res chain seq x y z
N MET A 1 9.64 -13.11 -28.70
CA MET A 1 9.56 -13.72 -27.35
C MET A 1 8.71 -12.78 -26.52
N ALA A 2 7.66 -13.26 -25.85
CA ALA A 2 6.88 -12.41 -24.96
C ALA A 2 7.80 -11.90 -23.83
N ILE A 3 7.86 -10.59 -23.63
CA ILE A 3 8.63 -9.99 -22.53
C ILE A 3 7.89 -10.33 -21.25
N ASN A 4 8.53 -11.06 -20.35
CA ASN A 4 7.95 -11.34 -19.03
C ASN A 4 7.89 -10.01 -18.26
N LYS A 5 6.68 -9.55 -17.99
CA LYS A 5 6.45 -8.39 -17.11
C LYS A 5 6.63 -8.81 -15.65
N THR A 6 7.18 -7.94 -14.83
CA THR A 6 7.42 -8.19 -13.40
C THR A 6 7.12 -6.93 -12.60
N VAL A 7 6.42 -7.08 -11.48
CA VAL A 7 6.18 -6.02 -10.50
C VAL A 7 6.61 -6.49 -9.12
N ARG A 8 6.99 -5.54 -8.27
CA ARG A 8 7.31 -5.77 -6.85
C ARG A 8 6.31 -5.02 -5.98
N GLU A 9 5.81 -5.69 -4.94
CA GLU A 9 4.90 -5.13 -3.96
C GLU A 9 5.38 -5.44 -2.54
N LYS A 10 5.19 -4.48 -1.64
CA LYS A 10 5.37 -4.66 -0.20
C LYS A 10 4.03 -4.95 0.45
N ALA A 11 4.02 -5.92 1.36
CA ALA A 11 2.86 -6.31 2.18
C ALA A 11 3.17 -5.97 3.65
N TYR A 12 2.68 -4.85 4.14
CA TYR A 12 3.00 -4.38 5.50
C TYR A 12 2.15 -5.06 6.56
N ALA A 13 2.78 -5.38 7.69
CA ALA A 13 2.10 -5.82 8.89
C ALA A 13 1.27 -4.71 9.52
N GLU A 14 0.33 -5.09 10.38
CA GLU A 14 -0.47 -4.16 11.17
C GLU A 14 -0.55 -4.57 12.65
N VAL A 15 -0.89 -3.61 13.49
CA VAL A 15 -1.25 -3.80 14.89
C VAL A 15 -2.57 -3.09 15.20
N ASN A 16 -3.31 -3.62 16.18
CA ASN A 16 -4.52 -2.98 16.66
C ASN A 16 -4.19 -2.11 17.87
N LEU A 17 -4.19 -0.79 17.74
CA LEU A 17 -3.99 0.14 18.87
C LEU A 17 -5.12 0.03 19.89
N GLY A 18 -6.31 -0.36 19.45
CA GLY A 18 -7.45 -0.74 20.26
C GLY A 18 -8.35 -1.69 19.51
N LEU A 19 -8.88 -2.70 20.18
CA LEU A 19 -9.80 -3.67 19.63
C LEU A 19 -10.89 -4.00 20.64
N ASP A 20 -12.13 -3.72 20.27
CA ASP A 20 -13.32 -4.12 21.01
C ASP A 20 -14.23 -5.00 20.16
N VAL A 21 -14.94 -5.91 20.80
CA VAL A 21 -15.97 -6.77 20.21
C VAL A 21 -17.31 -6.34 20.78
N LEU A 22 -18.17 -5.79 19.93
CA LEU A 22 -19.42 -5.13 20.35
C LEU A 22 -20.56 -6.11 20.51
N SER A 23 -20.67 -7.08 19.60
CA SER A 23 -21.75 -8.06 19.61
C SER A 23 -21.41 -9.30 18.79
N ARG A 24 -22.10 -10.40 19.06
CA ARG A 24 -22.12 -11.58 18.20
C ARG A 24 -23.29 -11.49 17.22
N ARG A 25 -23.04 -11.71 15.95
CA ARG A 25 -24.01 -11.67 14.87
C ARG A 25 -24.72 -13.02 14.68
N GLU A 26 -25.85 -13.01 14.01
CA GLU A 26 -26.62 -14.22 13.68
C GLU A 26 -25.87 -15.16 12.72
N ASP A 27 -24.95 -14.60 11.89
CA ASP A 27 -24.11 -15.36 10.96
C ASP A 27 -22.90 -16.03 11.64
N GLY A 28 -22.78 -15.87 12.97
CA GLY A 28 -21.71 -16.44 13.79
C GLY A 28 -20.45 -15.61 13.88
N TYR A 29 -20.32 -14.54 13.12
CA TYR A 29 -19.26 -13.54 13.21
C TYR A 29 -19.52 -12.54 14.33
N HIS A 30 -18.60 -11.58 14.52
CA HIS A 30 -18.70 -10.56 15.55
C HIS A 30 -18.59 -9.16 14.93
N ASP A 31 -19.41 -8.23 15.44
CA ASP A 31 -19.21 -6.82 15.15
C ASP A 31 -18.06 -6.31 16.03
N VAL A 32 -17.07 -5.69 15.39
CA VAL A 32 -15.88 -5.14 16.03
C VAL A 32 -15.80 -3.63 15.86
N LYS A 33 -15.01 -3.01 16.77
CA LYS A 33 -14.57 -1.63 16.63
C LYS A 33 -13.10 -1.58 17.00
N MET A 34 -12.23 -1.17 16.08
CA MET A 34 -10.80 -1.20 16.33
C MET A 34 -10.08 -0.07 15.58
N VAL A 35 -8.96 0.38 16.13
CA VAL A 35 -8.01 1.25 15.44
C VAL A 35 -6.85 0.40 14.95
N MET A 36 -6.72 0.32 13.63
CA MET A 36 -5.66 -0.41 12.95
C MET A 36 -4.54 0.53 12.53
N GLN A 37 -3.28 0.09 12.71
CA GLN A 37 -2.09 0.84 12.38
C GLN A 37 -1.07 -0.03 11.65
N SER A 38 -0.62 0.39 10.48
CA SER A 38 0.48 -0.27 9.76
C SER A 38 1.81 -0.04 10.46
N ILE A 39 2.68 -1.06 10.43
CA ILE A 39 4.04 -1.00 10.99
C ILE A 39 5.06 -1.40 9.94
N GLY A 40 6.31 -0.94 10.07
CA GLY A 40 7.39 -1.08 9.08
C GLY A 40 7.97 -2.49 8.92
N ILE A 41 7.25 -3.53 9.32
CA ILE A 41 7.56 -4.93 9.00
C ILE A 41 6.78 -5.28 7.75
N CYS A 42 7.44 -5.74 6.70
CA CYS A 42 6.74 -6.10 5.46
C CYS A 42 7.32 -7.34 4.79
N ASP A 43 6.43 -8.12 4.18
CA ASP A 43 6.79 -9.13 3.20
C ASP A 43 7.01 -8.47 1.84
N GLU A 44 7.75 -9.15 0.95
CA GLU A 44 7.94 -8.70 -0.43
C GLU A 44 7.36 -9.73 -1.39
N LEU A 45 6.57 -9.27 -2.36
CA LEU A 45 6.03 -10.08 -3.43
C LEU A 45 6.64 -9.65 -4.75
N ILE A 46 7.19 -10.61 -5.50
CA ILE A 46 7.63 -10.44 -6.89
C ILE A 46 6.63 -11.20 -7.75
N ILE A 47 5.83 -10.47 -8.53
CA ILE A 47 4.75 -11.02 -9.35
C ILE A 47 5.14 -10.88 -10.81
N SER A 48 5.17 -11.99 -11.55
CA SER A 48 5.61 -12.02 -12.94
C SER A 48 4.63 -12.78 -13.83
N THR A 49 4.51 -12.35 -15.09
CA THR A 49 3.90 -13.20 -16.12
C THR A 49 4.84 -14.33 -16.49
N SER A 50 4.28 -15.51 -16.77
CA SER A 50 5.05 -16.69 -17.21
C SER A 50 4.41 -17.33 -18.43
N ALA A 51 5.23 -17.65 -19.43
CA ALA A 51 4.80 -18.43 -20.60
C ALA A 51 4.79 -19.93 -20.32
N ASP A 52 5.54 -20.38 -19.31
CA ASP A 52 5.77 -21.79 -19.00
C ASP A 52 4.77 -22.35 -17.96
N THR A 53 3.97 -21.49 -17.36
CA THR A 53 2.99 -21.87 -16.32
C THR A 53 1.57 -21.67 -16.80
N VAL A 54 0.64 -22.46 -16.27
CA VAL A 54 -0.80 -22.28 -16.44
C VAL A 54 -1.39 -21.95 -15.06
N GLY A 55 -2.15 -20.88 -14.98
CA GLY A 55 -2.73 -20.42 -13.71
C GLY A 55 -1.72 -19.70 -12.83
N VAL A 56 -1.73 -19.99 -11.52
CA VAL A 56 -0.90 -19.31 -10.52
C VAL A 56 0.08 -20.30 -9.90
N THR A 57 1.36 -19.94 -9.87
CA THR A 57 2.41 -20.67 -9.16
C THR A 57 2.96 -19.77 -8.05
N LEU A 58 2.89 -20.21 -6.79
CA LEU A 58 3.46 -19.55 -5.64
C LEU A 58 4.75 -20.24 -5.21
N LYS A 59 5.79 -19.45 -4.97
CA LYS A 59 7.04 -19.86 -4.33
C LYS A 59 7.29 -19.00 -3.10
N ALA A 60 7.79 -19.58 -2.03
CA ALA A 60 8.15 -18.85 -0.80
C ALA A 60 9.51 -19.30 -0.29
N ASP A 61 10.16 -18.44 0.48
CA ASP A 61 11.46 -18.69 1.12
C ASP A 61 11.34 -19.28 2.52
N VAL A 62 10.13 -19.65 2.94
CA VAL A 62 9.84 -20.26 4.25
C VAL A 62 9.15 -21.61 4.07
N ASP A 63 9.46 -22.52 5.03
CA ASP A 63 8.78 -23.79 5.13
C ASP A 63 7.40 -23.64 5.82
N ASN A 64 6.54 -24.64 5.66
CA ASN A 64 5.21 -24.75 6.29
C ASN A 64 4.18 -23.69 5.89
N LEU A 65 4.42 -22.93 4.80
CA LEU A 65 3.41 -22.08 4.19
C LEU A 65 2.67 -22.88 3.12
N PRO A 66 1.32 -22.94 3.13
CA PRO A 66 0.58 -23.54 2.02
C PRO A 66 0.88 -22.79 0.72
N LEU A 67 1.23 -23.52 -0.36
CA LEU A 67 1.53 -22.96 -1.69
C LEU A 67 0.39 -23.22 -2.69
N ASP A 68 -0.70 -23.80 -2.23
CA ASP A 68 -1.87 -24.19 -3.00
C ASP A 68 -3.03 -23.18 -2.89
N ASP A 69 -4.20 -23.58 -3.33
CA ASP A 69 -5.43 -22.79 -3.38
C ASP A 69 -5.95 -22.33 -1.99
N THR A 70 -5.39 -22.82 -0.91
CA THR A 70 -5.73 -22.37 0.44
C THR A 70 -5.02 -21.06 0.79
N ASN A 71 -3.91 -20.76 0.12
CA ASN A 71 -3.14 -19.54 0.32
C ASN A 71 -3.90 -18.31 -0.23
N LEU A 72 -3.90 -17.20 0.54
CA LEU A 72 -4.62 -15.97 0.17
C LEU A 72 -4.00 -15.27 -1.04
N ILE A 73 -2.69 -15.40 -1.29
CA ILE A 73 -2.02 -14.93 -2.51
C ILE A 73 -2.63 -15.59 -3.73
N VAL A 74 -2.72 -16.93 -3.69
CA VAL A 74 -3.27 -17.72 -4.82
C VAL A 74 -4.73 -17.37 -5.05
N LYS A 75 -5.53 -17.24 -3.98
CA LYS A 75 -6.93 -16.81 -4.06
C LYS A 75 -7.06 -15.43 -4.70
N ALA A 76 -6.24 -14.47 -4.24
CA ALA A 76 -6.25 -13.09 -4.76
C ALA A 76 -5.93 -13.05 -6.26
N ALA A 77 -4.86 -13.74 -6.67
CA ALA A 77 -4.47 -13.80 -8.08
C ALA A 77 -5.55 -14.47 -8.94
N LYS A 78 -6.13 -15.60 -8.49
CA LYS A 78 -7.21 -16.30 -9.20
C LYS A 78 -8.46 -15.44 -9.38
N LEU A 79 -8.86 -14.67 -8.37
CA LEU A 79 -10.02 -13.76 -8.49
C LEU A 79 -9.81 -12.69 -9.57
N ILE A 80 -8.60 -12.14 -9.68
CA ILE A 80 -8.27 -11.18 -10.75
C ILE A 80 -8.25 -11.88 -12.11
N ILE A 81 -7.60 -13.04 -12.22
CA ILE A 81 -7.54 -13.83 -13.46
C ILE A 81 -8.94 -14.13 -13.98
N GLU A 82 -9.81 -14.64 -13.14
CA GLU A 82 -11.18 -15.01 -13.50
C GLU A 82 -12.00 -13.78 -13.91
N LYS A 83 -11.95 -12.73 -13.09
CA LYS A 83 -12.75 -11.52 -13.31
C LYS A 83 -12.38 -10.77 -14.59
N TYR A 84 -11.09 -10.74 -14.94
CA TYR A 84 -10.57 -9.96 -16.09
C TYR A 84 -10.13 -10.83 -17.27
N GLY A 85 -10.35 -12.13 -17.20
CA GLY A 85 -10.11 -13.07 -18.32
C GLY A 85 -8.64 -13.22 -18.71
N ILE A 86 -7.72 -13.07 -17.76
CA ILE A 86 -6.28 -13.16 -17.97
C ILE A 86 -5.91 -14.57 -18.40
N LYS A 87 -5.12 -14.71 -19.47
CA LYS A 87 -4.72 -16.00 -20.06
C LYS A 87 -3.28 -16.40 -19.75
N GLN A 88 -2.45 -15.43 -19.37
CA GLN A 88 -1.06 -15.66 -19.02
C GLN A 88 -0.96 -16.38 -17.68
N GLY A 89 0.03 -17.26 -17.55
CA GLY A 89 0.42 -17.82 -16.27
C GLY A 89 1.05 -16.76 -15.38
N ILE A 90 0.87 -16.90 -14.08
CA ILE A 90 1.40 -15.98 -13.06
C ILE A 90 2.33 -16.75 -12.14
N GLU A 91 3.53 -16.24 -11.96
CA GLU A 91 4.46 -16.67 -10.92
C GLU A 91 4.55 -15.59 -9.84
N VAL A 92 4.32 -16.00 -8.59
CA VAL A 92 4.51 -15.13 -7.41
C VAL A 92 5.63 -15.71 -6.57
N LYS A 93 6.66 -14.90 -6.28
CA LYS A 93 7.69 -15.23 -5.29
C LYS A 93 7.46 -14.36 -4.06
N LEU A 94 7.22 -15.01 -2.92
CA LEU A 94 7.06 -14.38 -1.61
C LEU A 94 8.38 -14.47 -0.84
N ILE A 95 8.80 -13.32 -0.28
CA ILE A 95 9.88 -13.20 0.71
C ILE A 95 9.20 -12.83 2.03
N LYS A 96 9.22 -13.76 3.00
CA LYS A 96 8.40 -13.67 4.23
C LYS A 96 9.19 -13.11 5.40
N ASN A 97 8.84 -11.92 5.84
CA ASN A 97 9.43 -11.23 7.00
C ASN A 97 8.42 -11.07 8.15
N ILE A 98 7.11 -11.03 7.84
CA ILE A 98 6.06 -10.97 8.86
C ILE A 98 5.93 -12.35 9.50
N PRO A 99 6.05 -12.48 10.82
CA PRO A 99 5.88 -13.77 11.51
C PRO A 99 4.52 -14.42 11.23
N MET A 100 4.52 -15.72 10.97
CA MET A 100 3.30 -16.46 10.65
C MET A 100 2.46 -16.72 11.91
N ALA A 101 1.13 -16.75 11.75
CA ALA A 101 0.14 -17.00 12.84
C ALA A 101 0.38 -16.07 14.04
N ALA A 102 0.63 -14.79 13.79
CA ALA A 102 1.12 -13.81 14.75
C ALA A 102 0.07 -12.76 15.18
N GLY A 103 -1.09 -12.69 14.54
CA GLY A 103 -2.05 -11.59 14.78
C GLY A 103 -1.57 -10.24 14.21
N LEU A 104 -0.80 -10.26 13.10
CA LEU A 104 -0.23 -9.10 12.40
C LEU A 104 -0.76 -8.95 10.96
N ALA A 105 -1.87 -9.59 10.65
CA ALA A 105 -2.54 -9.63 9.35
C ALA A 105 -1.66 -10.04 8.14
N GLY A 106 -0.52 -10.76 8.33
CA GLY A 106 0.45 -11.06 7.27
C GLY A 106 -0.15 -11.68 6.01
N GLY A 107 -1.03 -12.70 6.15
CA GLY A 107 -1.68 -13.32 4.99
C GLY A 107 -2.65 -12.39 4.25
N SER A 108 -3.36 -11.52 4.98
CA SER A 108 -4.24 -10.50 4.40
C SER A 108 -3.45 -9.42 3.68
N SER A 109 -2.30 -9.04 4.22
CA SER A 109 -1.35 -8.13 3.59
C SER A 109 -0.76 -8.70 2.30
N ASP A 110 -0.38 -9.98 2.31
CA ASP A 110 0.11 -10.68 1.11
C ASP A 110 -0.97 -10.71 0.01
N ALA A 111 -2.23 -10.97 0.38
CA ALA A 111 -3.35 -10.93 -0.56
C ALA A 111 -3.59 -9.52 -1.12
N ALA A 112 -3.53 -8.51 -0.26
CA ALA A 112 -3.67 -7.10 -0.66
C ALA A 112 -2.56 -6.68 -1.64
N ALA A 113 -1.30 -7.02 -1.33
CA ALA A 113 -0.16 -6.79 -2.22
C ALA A 113 -0.33 -7.54 -3.56
N THR A 114 -0.86 -8.76 -3.54
CA THR A 114 -1.17 -9.49 -4.76
C THR A 114 -2.22 -8.78 -5.61
N LEU A 115 -3.29 -8.27 -5.01
CA LEU A 115 -4.34 -7.52 -5.73
C LEU A 115 -3.76 -6.24 -6.37
N ARG A 116 -2.96 -5.46 -5.63
CA ARG A 116 -2.28 -4.26 -6.16
C ARG A 116 -1.31 -4.63 -7.28
N GLY A 117 -0.47 -5.63 -7.04
CA GLY A 117 0.52 -6.07 -8.01
C GLY A 117 -0.09 -6.60 -9.32
N MET A 118 -1.18 -7.39 -9.24
CA MET A 118 -1.92 -7.83 -10.42
C MET A 118 -2.57 -6.66 -11.16
N ASN A 119 -3.12 -5.68 -10.42
CA ASN A 119 -3.66 -4.45 -11.01
C ASN A 119 -2.58 -3.72 -11.83
N ARG A 120 -1.38 -3.54 -11.28
CA ARG A 120 -0.24 -2.90 -11.94
C ARG A 120 0.29 -3.75 -13.10
N LEU A 121 0.50 -5.05 -12.89
CA LEU A 121 1.10 -5.96 -13.88
C LEU A 121 0.31 -6.01 -15.20
N PHE A 122 -1.02 -5.92 -15.08
CA PHE A 122 -1.93 -5.96 -16.23
C PHE A 122 -2.52 -4.61 -16.61
N GLY A 123 -2.17 -3.53 -15.90
CA GLY A 123 -2.67 -2.18 -16.17
C GLY A 123 -4.19 -2.11 -16.10
N LEU A 124 -4.82 -2.74 -15.07
CA LEU A 124 -6.29 -2.84 -15.00
C LEU A 124 -6.97 -1.53 -14.62
N GLY A 125 -6.22 -0.54 -14.13
CA GLY A 125 -6.72 0.78 -13.76
C GLY A 125 -7.69 0.77 -12.57
N LEU A 126 -7.65 -0.27 -11.71
CA LEU A 126 -8.57 -0.40 -10.59
C LEU A 126 -8.19 0.57 -9.47
N THR A 127 -9.20 1.26 -8.95
CA THR A 127 -9.07 2.09 -7.75
C THR A 127 -8.94 1.24 -6.48
N ASP A 128 -8.44 1.83 -5.39
CA ASP A 128 -8.39 1.15 -4.09
C ASP A 128 -9.76 0.67 -3.63
N ASP A 129 -10.85 1.42 -3.93
CA ASP A 129 -12.22 1.01 -3.61
C ASP A 129 -12.66 -0.23 -4.39
N GLU A 130 -12.23 -0.37 -5.62
CA GLU A 130 -12.51 -1.56 -6.43
C GLU A 130 -11.71 -2.76 -5.98
N LEU A 131 -10.44 -2.55 -5.62
CA LEU A 131 -9.59 -3.57 -5.01
C LEU A 131 -10.16 -4.02 -3.66
N CYS A 132 -10.61 -3.10 -2.80
CA CYS A 132 -11.26 -3.42 -1.53
C CYS A 132 -12.52 -4.27 -1.72
N ARG A 133 -13.36 -3.97 -2.72
CA ARG A 133 -14.55 -4.79 -3.06
C ARG A 133 -14.20 -6.22 -3.50
N ILE A 134 -13.01 -6.42 -4.08
CA ILE A 134 -12.51 -7.75 -4.38
C ILE A 134 -11.92 -8.37 -3.11
N GLY A 135 -11.13 -7.62 -2.37
CA GLY A 135 -10.39 -8.06 -1.18
C GLY A 135 -11.27 -8.58 -0.06
N VAL A 136 -12.43 -7.95 0.19
CA VAL A 136 -13.37 -8.41 1.22
C VAL A 136 -13.85 -9.86 1.01
N LYS A 137 -13.84 -10.38 -0.22
CA LYS A 137 -14.20 -11.77 -0.54
C LYS A 137 -13.10 -12.76 -0.13
N ILE A 138 -11.89 -12.27 0.12
CA ILE A 138 -10.73 -13.06 0.52
C ILE A 138 -10.60 -13.08 2.04
N GLY A 139 -10.79 -11.92 2.68
CA GLY A 139 -10.73 -11.76 4.13
C GLY A 139 -11.12 -10.36 4.58
N ALA A 140 -11.60 -10.23 5.82
CA ALA A 140 -12.10 -8.98 6.39
C ALA A 140 -11.00 -7.90 6.48
N ASP A 141 -9.75 -8.29 6.76
CA ASP A 141 -8.62 -7.36 6.93
C ASP A 141 -7.98 -6.94 5.59
N VAL A 142 -8.28 -7.64 4.48
CA VAL A 142 -7.67 -7.35 3.16
C VAL A 142 -7.98 -5.92 2.69
N PRO A 143 -9.20 -5.37 2.84
CA PRO A 143 -9.48 -3.97 2.50
C PRO A 143 -8.59 -2.98 3.26
N TYR A 144 -8.36 -3.20 4.57
CA TYR A 144 -7.42 -2.38 5.33
C TYR A 144 -5.99 -2.50 4.78
N CYS A 145 -5.51 -3.72 4.54
CA CYS A 145 -4.16 -3.97 4.02
C CYS A 145 -3.95 -3.38 2.60
N ILE A 146 -5.02 -3.17 1.82
CA ILE A 146 -4.94 -2.44 0.55
C ILE A 146 -4.66 -0.96 0.80
N ARG A 147 -5.33 -0.36 1.79
CA ARG A 147 -5.23 1.08 2.10
C ARG A 147 -4.01 1.42 2.95
N GLY A 148 -3.79 0.66 4.03
CA GLY A 148 -2.73 0.87 5.01
C GLY A 148 -2.80 2.22 5.74
N GLY A 149 -1.90 2.44 6.71
CA GLY A 149 -1.86 3.64 7.55
C GLY A 149 -2.73 3.51 8.80
N THR A 150 -3.39 4.57 9.24
CA THR A 150 -4.23 4.60 10.46
C THR A 150 -5.71 4.64 10.10
N TYR A 151 -6.48 3.65 10.52
CA TYR A 151 -7.92 3.54 10.26
C TYR A 151 -8.73 3.10 11.47
N LEU A 152 -9.93 3.66 11.62
CA LEU A 152 -11.00 3.05 12.40
C LEU A 152 -11.69 2.00 11.51
N ALA A 153 -11.75 0.77 12.00
CA ALA A 153 -12.43 -0.35 11.35
C ALA A 153 -13.61 -0.80 12.20
N GLU A 154 -14.76 -0.95 11.55
CA GLU A 154 -16.04 -1.34 12.15
C GLU A 154 -16.71 -2.45 11.34
N GLY A 155 -17.86 -2.99 11.83
CA GLY A 155 -18.51 -4.13 11.22
C GLY A 155 -17.75 -5.42 11.50
N LEU A 156 -17.39 -6.20 10.46
CA LEU A 156 -16.46 -7.33 10.58
C LEU A 156 -14.98 -6.90 10.54
N GLY A 157 -14.69 -5.59 10.37
CA GLY A 157 -13.41 -4.97 10.10
C GLY A 157 -13.31 -4.33 8.71
N GLU A 158 -14.34 -4.50 7.88
CA GLU A 158 -14.39 -4.03 6.49
C GLU A 158 -14.84 -2.58 6.32
N LYS A 159 -15.53 -2.00 7.33
CA LYS A 159 -16.00 -0.61 7.27
C LYS A 159 -14.88 0.31 7.76
N LEU A 160 -14.15 0.87 6.83
CA LEU A 160 -12.94 1.62 7.09
C LEU A 160 -13.19 3.13 7.04
N THR A 161 -12.90 3.82 8.14
CA THR A 161 -12.85 5.28 8.21
C THR A 161 -11.41 5.71 8.42
N ARG A 162 -10.86 6.47 7.48
CA ARG A 162 -9.48 6.97 7.59
C ARG A 162 -9.37 7.95 8.76
N LEU A 163 -8.31 7.77 9.56
CA LEU A 163 -7.88 8.71 10.59
C LEU A 163 -6.66 9.51 10.09
N PRO A 164 -6.33 10.64 10.72
CA PRO A 164 -5.01 11.24 10.55
C PRO A 164 -3.92 10.23 10.86
N ASP A 165 -2.73 10.44 10.31
CA ASP A 165 -1.61 9.57 10.58
C ASP A 165 -1.24 9.63 12.07
N ALA A 166 -1.06 8.47 12.70
CA ALA A 166 -0.66 8.41 14.10
C ALA A 166 0.76 9.00 14.27
N PRO A 167 1.04 9.68 15.41
CA PRO A 167 2.36 10.23 15.65
C PRO A 167 3.41 9.13 15.67
N GLN A 168 4.54 9.40 15.01
CA GLN A 168 5.63 8.44 14.87
C GLN A 168 6.16 7.97 16.22
N CYS A 169 6.36 6.68 16.36
CA CYS A 169 6.96 6.05 17.52
C CYS A 169 7.74 4.79 17.14
N ILE A 170 8.57 4.33 18.05
CA ILE A 170 9.26 3.06 17.89
C ILE A 170 8.36 1.96 18.43
N VAL A 171 8.26 0.88 17.70
CA VAL A 171 7.46 -0.28 18.03
C VAL A 171 8.37 -1.49 18.23
N VAL A 172 8.31 -2.11 19.39
CA VAL A 172 8.94 -3.43 19.62
C VAL A 172 7.86 -4.47 19.50
N VAL A 173 8.05 -5.42 18.60
CA VAL A 173 7.16 -6.56 18.36
C VAL A 173 7.83 -7.81 18.91
N ALA A 174 7.13 -8.60 19.72
CA ALA A 174 7.62 -9.87 20.24
C ALA A 174 6.57 -10.97 20.07
N LYS A 175 6.90 -12.02 19.35
CA LYS A 175 6.03 -13.16 19.09
C LYS A 175 6.51 -14.38 19.87
N PRO A 176 5.68 -14.97 20.74
CA PRO A 176 5.97 -16.26 21.37
C PRO A 176 6.10 -17.40 20.35
N ASN A 177 6.76 -18.50 20.75
CA ASN A 177 7.02 -19.69 19.93
C ASN A 177 5.78 -20.55 19.63
N PHE A 178 4.58 -19.97 19.65
CA PHE A 178 3.34 -20.66 19.30
C PHE A 178 2.43 -19.74 18.47
N GLY A 179 1.41 -20.32 17.86
CA GLY A 179 0.36 -19.60 17.18
C GLY A 179 -0.97 -19.74 17.89
N VAL A 180 -1.89 -18.83 17.64
CA VAL A 180 -3.25 -18.82 18.19
C VAL A 180 -4.26 -18.81 17.04
N SER A 181 -5.33 -19.58 17.16
CA SER A 181 -6.41 -19.57 16.17
C SER A 181 -7.37 -18.44 16.46
N THR A 182 -7.54 -17.51 15.51
CA THR A 182 -8.48 -16.40 15.62
C THR A 182 -9.90 -16.90 15.90
N GLY A 183 -10.36 -17.92 15.16
CA GLY A 183 -11.67 -18.49 15.35
C GLY A 183 -11.87 -19.09 16.75
N TYR A 184 -10.83 -19.69 17.32
CA TYR A 184 -10.87 -20.19 18.69
C TYR A 184 -11.08 -19.06 19.71
N VAL A 185 -10.31 -17.96 19.58
CA VAL A 185 -10.39 -16.83 20.52
C VAL A 185 -11.76 -16.18 20.49
N TYR A 186 -12.30 -15.90 19.29
CA TYR A 186 -13.64 -15.31 19.17
C TYR A 186 -14.76 -16.24 19.68
N ASN A 187 -14.62 -17.55 19.50
CA ASN A 187 -15.62 -18.51 19.97
C ASN A 187 -15.61 -18.70 21.50
N ASN A 188 -14.50 -18.38 22.17
CA ASN A 188 -14.34 -18.48 23.62
C ASN A 188 -14.47 -17.12 24.32
N LEU A 189 -14.81 -16.06 23.60
CA LEU A 189 -15.06 -14.75 24.16
C LEU A 189 -16.51 -14.66 24.66
N HIS A 190 -16.69 -14.61 25.97
CA HIS A 190 -18.02 -14.51 26.64
C HIS A 190 -18.35 -13.04 26.90
N LEU A 191 -18.96 -12.38 25.91
CA LEU A 191 -19.24 -10.93 25.95
C LEU A 191 -20.16 -10.52 27.08
N ASP A 192 -21.08 -11.36 27.46
CA ASP A 192 -22.07 -11.16 28.55
C ASP A 192 -21.42 -11.14 29.95
N GLU A 193 -20.19 -11.65 30.08
CA GLU A 193 -19.42 -11.63 31.32
C GLU A 193 -18.45 -10.44 31.41
N ILE A 194 -18.34 -9.64 30.33
CA ILE A 194 -17.36 -8.54 30.24
C ILE A 194 -18.04 -7.22 30.53
N ASN A 195 -17.57 -6.52 31.57
CA ASN A 195 -18.06 -5.19 31.95
C ASN A 195 -17.07 -4.05 31.60
N ASP A 196 -15.82 -4.40 31.29
CA ASP A 196 -14.76 -3.44 31.01
C ASP A 196 -14.31 -3.58 29.55
N HIS A 197 -14.76 -2.65 28.72
CA HIS A 197 -14.50 -2.61 27.30
C HIS A 197 -13.40 -1.57 26.97
N PRO A 198 -12.52 -1.85 25.98
CA PRO A 198 -11.56 -0.87 25.48
C PRO A 198 -12.22 0.41 24.99
N ASN A 199 -11.69 1.56 25.40
CA ASN A 199 -12.19 2.86 24.93
C ASN A 199 -11.58 3.25 23.57
N VAL A 200 -12.07 2.62 22.49
CA VAL A 200 -11.58 2.85 21.13
C VAL A 200 -11.79 4.31 20.69
N ASP A 201 -12.87 4.97 21.17
CA ASP A 201 -13.13 6.37 20.82
C ASP A 201 -12.07 7.33 21.41
N ALA A 202 -11.57 7.05 22.61
CA ALA A 202 -10.48 7.82 23.19
C ALA A 202 -9.16 7.67 22.38
N ILE A 203 -8.93 6.49 21.81
CA ILE A 203 -7.78 6.28 20.91
C ILE A 203 -7.97 7.12 19.62
N VAL A 204 -9.16 7.09 19.03
CA VAL A 204 -9.49 7.89 17.83
C VAL A 204 -9.25 9.39 18.08
N GLU A 205 -9.69 9.91 19.22
CA GLU A 205 -9.48 11.31 19.59
C GLU A 205 -7.99 11.62 19.84
N SER A 206 -7.24 10.69 20.48
CA SER A 206 -5.80 10.86 20.69
C SER A 206 -5.03 10.86 19.36
N VAL A 207 -5.42 10.02 18.39
CA VAL A 207 -4.86 10.04 17.03
C VAL A 207 -5.12 11.38 16.35
N LYS A 208 -6.36 11.89 16.39
CA LYS A 208 -6.72 13.19 15.79
C LYS A 208 -5.93 14.36 16.39
N ASN A 209 -5.56 14.27 17.66
CA ASN A 209 -4.79 15.28 18.37
C ASN A 209 -3.27 15.04 18.30
N SER A 210 -2.81 14.03 17.56
CA SER A 210 -1.39 13.62 17.50
C SER A 210 -0.77 13.35 18.88
N ASP A 211 -1.58 12.82 19.82
CA ASP A 211 -1.18 12.54 21.20
C ASP A 211 -0.77 11.07 21.39
N LEU A 212 0.53 10.79 21.21
CA LEU A 212 1.08 9.42 21.39
C LEU A 212 0.84 8.88 22.81
N LYS A 213 0.94 9.74 23.83
CA LYS A 213 0.73 9.31 25.22
C LYS A 213 -0.73 8.98 25.49
N GLY A 214 -1.64 9.77 24.92
CA GLY A 214 -3.07 9.49 24.95
C GLY A 214 -3.43 8.20 24.22
N ILE A 215 -2.82 7.92 23.07
CA ILE A 215 -2.96 6.63 22.37
C ILE A 215 -2.53 5.50 23.31
N ALA A 216 -1.29 5.55 23.84
CA ALA A 216 -0.74 4.52 24.70
C ALA A 216 -1.58 4.29 25.96
N ALA A 217 -2.06 5.35 26.60
CA ALA A 217 -2.88 5.26 27.82
C ALA A 217 -4.24 4.58 27.60
N ASN A 218 -4.80 4.65 26.39
CA ASN A 218 -6.11 4.10 26.04
C ASN A 218 -6.02 2.77 25.27
N MET A 219 -4.82 2.27 24.95
CA MET A 219 -4.64 0.96 24.30
C MET A 219 -5.35 -0.14 25.07
N GLY A 220 -6.10 -0.97 24.36
CA GLY A 220 -6.81 -2.10 24.97
C GLY A 220 -7.29 -3.08 23.91
N ASN A 221 -7.29 -4.37 24.25
CA ASN A 221 -7.74 -5.45 23.37
C ASN A 221 -8.59 -6.44 24.16
N ILE A 222 -9.89 -6.49 23.84
CA ILE A 222 -10.84 -7.35 24.52
C ILE A 222 -10.48 -8.84 24.41
N LEU A 223 -9.81 -9.24 23.32
CA LEU A 223 -9.41 -10.63 23.06
C LEU A 223 -8.31 -11.12 24.03
N GLU A 224 -7.63 -10.21 24.73
CA GLU A 224 -6.70 -10.57 25.81
C GLU A 224 -7.39 -11.33 26.94
N LYS A 225 -8.70 -11.13 27.17
CA LYS A 225 -9.49 -11.87 28.16
C LYS A 225 -9.44 -13.38 27.94
N VAL A 226 -9.30 -13.82 26.68
CA VAL A 226 -9.14 -15.25 26.34
C VAL A 226 -7.66 -15.59 26.24
N THR A 227 -6.94 -14.97 25.33
CA THR A 227 -5.61 -15.42 24.90
C THR A 227 -4.57 -15.26 26.01
N VAL A 228 -4.57 -14.15 26.76
CA VAL A 228 -3.61 -13.90 27.84
C VAL A 228 -3.90 -14.81 29.04
N THR A 229 -5.19 -15.06 29.33
CA THR A 229 -5.60 -15.94 30.41
C THR A 229 -5.09 -17.38 30.23
N GLU A 230 -5.15 -17.85 28.98
CA GLU A 230 -4.65 -19.19 28.63
C GLU A 230 -3.13 -19.24 28.46
N ASN A 231 -2.51 -18.10 28.11
CA ASN A 231 -1.08 -18.02 27.79
C ASN A 231 -0.39 -16.90 28.60
N PRO A 232 -0.08 -17.12 29.90
CA PRO A 232 0.47 -16.09 30.82
C PRO A 232 1.82 -15.50 30.38
N ILE A 233 2.53 -16.14 29.43
CA ILE A 233 3.76 -15.60 28.88
C ILE A 233 3.52 -14.27 28.11
N ILE A 234 2.33 -14.09 27.52
CA ILE A 234 1.96 -12.86 26.85
C ILE A 234 1.98 -11.69 27.83
N GLN A 235 1.38 -11.86 29.03
CA GLN A 235 1.43 -10.84 30.09
C GLN A 235 2.87 -10.53 30.52
N LYS A 236 3.71 -11.56 30.69
CA LYS A 236 5.12 -11.34 31.05
C LYS A 236 5.87 -10.51 30.01
N ILE A 237 5.63 -10.76 28.70
CA ILE A 237 6.24 -9.98 27.62
C ILE A 237 5.77 -8.51 27.71
N LYS A 238 4.48 -8.29 27.95
CA LYS A 238 3.92 -6.94 28.16
C LYS A 238 4.60 -6.24 29.33
N ASP A 239 4.72 -6.90 30.47
CA ASP A 239 5.34 -6.36 31.67
C ASP A 239 6.83 -6.03 31.47
N TYR A 240 7.58 -6.87 30.73
CA TYR A 240 8.95 -6.57 30.35
C TYR A 240 9.05 -5.31 29.48
N MET A 241 8.21 -5.16 28.44
CA MET A 241 8.23 -3.98 27.59
C MET A 241 7.99 -2.69 28.39
N VAL A 242 6.98 -2.71 29.29
CA VAL A 242 6.67 -1.58 30.17
C VAL A 242 7.82 -1.33 31.16
N GLY A 243 8.41 -2.38 31.74
CA GLY A 243 9.56 -2.28 32.63
C GLY A 243 10.80 -1.68 32.00
N PHE A 244 10.98 -1.80 30.69
CA PHE A 244 12.03 -1.15 29.89
C PHE A 244 11.64 0.23 29.36
N GLY A 245 10.47 0.75 29.73
CA GLY A 245 10.04 2.12 29.41
C GLY A 245 9.20 2.23 28.15
N ALA A 246 8.50 1.16 27.76
CA ALA A 246 7.40 1.33 26.82
C ALA A 246 6.33 2.26 27.42
N LEU A 247 5.75 3.13 26.62
CA LEU A 247 4.61 3.95 27.03
C LEU A 247 3.41 3.07 27.39
N ASN A 248 3.22 1.98 26.67
CA ASN A 248 2.33 0.85 26.96
C ASN A 248 2.69 -0.32 26.06
N SER A 249 2.08 -1.49 26.34
CA SER A 249 2.20 -2.72 25.54
C SER A 249 0.86 -3.43 25.43
N LEU A 250 0.60 -4.08 24.30
CA LEU A 250 -0.67 -4.72 24.00
C LEU A 250 -0.46 -5.96 23.12
N MET A 251 -1.36 -6.93 23.23
CA MET A 251 -1.45 -8.03 22.27
C MET A 251 -2.12 -7.55 20.97
N SER A 252 -1.55 -7.90 19.83
CA SER A 252 -2.11 -7.56 18.50
C SER A 252 -3.13 -8.60 18.04
N GLY A 253 -4.29 -8.17 17.60
CA GLY A 253 -5.36 -9.03 17.10
C GLY A 253 -5.74 -10.12 18.10
N SER A 254 -5.90 -11.34 17.63
CA SER A 254 -6.11 -12.53 18.48
C SER A 254 -4.83 -13.03 19.17
N GLY A 255 -3.69 -12.41 18.89
CA GLY A 255 -2.40 -12.78 19.42
C GLY A 255 -1.69 -13.89 18.60
N PRO A 256 -0.61 -14.47 19.15
CA PRO A 256 -0.05 -14.23 20.47
C PRO A 256 0.95 -13.07 20.53
N THR A 257 1.16 -12.36 19.42
CA THR A 257 2.16 -11.28 19.35
C THR A 257 1.82 -10.13 20.28
N VAL A 258 2.83 -9.64 20.99
CA VAL A 258 2.78 -8.43 21.80
C VAL A 258 3.56 -7.34 21.09
N PHE A 259 3.05 -6.12 21.12
CA PHE A 259 3.80 -4.94 20.70
C PHE A 259 3.84 -3.91 21.83
N GLY A 260 4.93 -3.15 21.90
CA GLY A 260 5.10 -2.04 22.83
C GLY A 260 5.45 -0.76 22.08
N LEU A 261 4.87 0.38 22.51
CA LEU A 261 5.13 1.70 21.95
C LEU A 261 6.22 2.41 22.78
N PHE A 262 7.26 2.90 22.12
CA PHE A 262 8.38 3.57 22.76
C PHE A 262 8.62 4.95 22.14
N ASP A 263 8.92 5.93 22.99
CA ASP A 263 9.39 7.26 22.60
C ASP A 263 10.92 7.40 22.68
N ASN A 264 11.62 6.36 23.15
CA ASN A 264 13.06 6.33 23.31
C ASN A 264 13.67 5.08 22.67
N LYS A 265 14.55 5.29 21.69
CA LYS A 265 15.21 4.21 20.91
C LYS A 265 16.06 3.29 21.79
N ALA A 266 16.84 3.84 22.70
CA ALA A 266 17.71 3.02 23.57
C ALA A 266 16.91 2.11 24.51
N ASN A 267 15.73 2.55 24.96
CA ASN A 267 14.81 1.74 25.76
C ASN A 267 14.24 0.60 24.91
N ALA A 268 13.78 0.89 23.69
CA ALA A 268 13.25 -0.10 22.77
C ALA A 268 14.30 -1.19 22.42
N GLU A 269 15.53 -0.78 22.13
CA GLU A 269 16.62 -1.71 21.82
C GLU A 269 16.96 -2.61 23.02
N ARG A 270 17.01 -2.05 24.23
CA ARG A 270 17.24 -2.85 25.47
C ARG A 270 16.11 -3.84 25.71
N ALA A 271 14.86 -3.43 25.55
CA ALA A 271 13.70 -4.32 25.64
C ALA A 271 13.84 -5.48 24.65
N ALA A 272 14.16 -5.17 23.39
CA ALA A 272 14.31 -6.16 22.34
C ALA A 272 15.43 -7.16 22.62
N VAL A 273 16.59 -6.71 23.13
CA VAL A 273 17.70 -7.59 23.52
C VAL A 273 17.25 -8.57 24.60
N THR A 274 16.64 -8.08 25.68
CA THR A 274 16.18 -8.93 26.79
C THR A 274 15.09 -9.91 26.36
N LEU A 275 14.16 -9.47 25.50
CA LEU A 275 13.09 -10.34 25.01
C LEU A 275 13.62 -11.50 24.15
N ARG A 276 14.70 -11.30 23.39
CA ARG A 276 15.38 -12.36 22.61
C ARG A 276 16.03 -13.42 23.47
N GLU A 277 16.34 -13.13 24.73
CA GLU A 277 16.93 -14.08 25.69
C GLU A 277 15.88 -14.99 26.35
N ILE A 278 14.59 -14.74 26.11
CA ILE A 278 13.51 -15.54 26.67
C ILE A 278 13.20 -16.72 25.75
N ASP A 279 13.48 -17.94 26.16
CA ASP A 279 13.28 -19.18 25.39
C ASP A 279 11.88 -19.33 24.78
N ALA A 280 10.85 -18.78 25.42
CA ALA A 280 9.47 -18.84 24.97
C ALA A 280 9.12 -17.80 23.89
N VAL A 281 10.04 -16.88 23.57
CA VAL A 281 9.87 -15.85 22.55
C VAL A 281 10.67 -16.23 21.30
N GLY A 282 10.02 -16.25 20.16
CA GLY A 282 10.64 -16.59 18.87
C GLY A 282 11.18 -15.36 18.17
N ASP A 283 10.26 -14.54 17.65
CA ASP A 283 10.64 -13.37 16.86
C ASP A 283 10.58 -12.11 17.72
N VAL A 284 11.64 -11.28 17.65
CA VAL A 284 11.67 -9.94 18.27
C VAL A 284 12.19 -8.94 17.24
N ILE A 285 11.32 -8.01 16.86
CA ILE A 285 11.61 -7.02 15.81
C ILE A 285 11.41 -5.63 16.38
N VAL A 286 12.34 -4.71 16.08
CA VAL A 286 12.21 -3.28 16.36
C VAL A 286 11.85 -2.58 15.06
N THR A 287 10.77 -1.83 15.06
CA THR A 287 10.23 -1.13 13.90
C THR A 287 9.63 0.22 14.31
N CYS A 288 8.83 0.83 13.46
CA CYS A 288 8.06 2.05 13.73
C CYS A 288 6.66 1.95 13.12
N PHE A 289 5.80 2.91 13.41
CA PHE A 289 4.58 3.08 12.64
C PHE A 289 4.94 3.41 11.19
N GLU A 290 4.23 2.77 10.28
CA GLU A 290 4.37 3.01 8.85
C GLU A 290 3.20 3.84 8.36
N ASP A 291 3.52 4.97 7.80
CA ASP A 291 2.57 5.80 7.10
C ASP A 291 2.66 5.48 5.60
N LEU A 292 1.81 4.57 5.15
CA LEU A 292 1.75 4.17 3.75
C LEU A 292 1.23 5.29 2.82
N ASN A 293 0.84 6.44 3.38
CA ASN A 293 0.51 7.62 2.60
C ASN A 293 1.75 8.52 2.39
N ASN A 294 2.81 8.33 3.18
CA ASN A 294 4.10 8.99 3.05
C ASN A 294 5.14 8.15 2.26
N ASP A 295 4.74 7.09 1.55
CA ASP A 295 5.58 6.51 0.48
C ASP A 295 5.82 7.52 -0.67
N GLU A 296 5.62 8.80 -0.37
CA GLU A 296 5.98 9.93 -1.21
C GLU A 296 7.48 10.17 -1.12
N VAL A 297 8.23 9.45 -1.93
CA VAL A 297 9.67 9.70 -2.07
C VAL A 297 9.86 10.89 -2.98
N ARG A 298 10.20 12.06 -2.41
CA ARG A 298 10.56 13.25 -3.17
C ARG A 298 12.01 13.22 -3.52
N LYS A 299 12.31 13.23 -4.82
CA LYS A 299 13.67 13.29 -5.34
C LYS A 299 13.82 14.52 -6.23
N LYS A 300 14.99 15.19 -6.13
CA LYS A 300 15.40 16.12 -7.18
C LYS A 300 15.78 15.31 -8.40
N ALA A 301 15.29 15.71 -9.54
CA ALA A 301 15.53 15.01 -10.80
C ALA A 301 15.69 16.02 -11.93
N GLN A 302 16.18 15.54 -13.05
CA GLN A 302 16.16 16.25 -14.32
C GLN A 302 15.22 15.51 -15.28
N ILE A 303 14.31 16.22 -15.92
CA ILE A 303 13.45 15.67 -16.95
C ILE A 303 13.97 16.14 -18.32
N THR A 304 14.13 15.20 -19.23
CA THR A 304 14.45 15.45 -20.64
C THR A 304 13.26 15.00 -21.48
N LEU A 305 12.70 15.93 -22.25
CA LEU A 305 11.61 15.70 -23.19
C LEU A 305 12.20 15.74 -24.61
N ARG A 306 12.03 14.66 -25.35
CA ARG A 306 12.39 14.59 -26.78
C ARG A 306 11.12 14.31 -27.57
N SER A 307 10.75 15.18 -28.49
CA SER A 307 9.59 14.96 -29.33
C SER A 307 9.92 15.22 -30.81
N VAL A 308 9.28 14.44 -31.65
CA VAL A 308 9.29 14.61 -33.11
C VAL A 308 7.84 14.63 -33.53
N MET A 309 7.44 15.68 -34.24
CA MET A 309 6.11 15.84 -34.82
C MET A 309 6.21 15.79 -36.35
N ASP A 310 5.54 14.82 -36.96
CA ASP A 310 5.53 14.62 -38.42
C ASP A 310 6.93 14.74 -39.07
N SER A 311 7.12 15.84 -39.84
CA SER A 311 8.35 16.13 -40.58
C SER A 311 9.26 17.16 -39.91
N ASP A 312 8.97 17.55 -38.66
CA ASP A 312 9.74 18.57 -37.96
C ASP A 312 11.08 18.06 -37.43
N GLU A 313 12.01 18.97 -37.19
CA GLU A 313 13.27 18.64 -36.53
C GLU A 313 12.97 18.22 -35.07
N PRO A 314 13.69 17.22 -34.51
CA PRO A 314 13.50 16.80 -33.15
C PRO A 314 13.67 17.95 -32.14
N SER A 315 12.68 18.20 -31.30
CA SER A 315 12.80 19.13 -30.19
C SER A 315 13.35 18.40 -28.95
N VAL A 316 14.21 19.09 -28.20
CA VAL A 316 14.75 18.58 -26.92
C VAL A 316 14.63 19.67 -25.87
N GLU A 317 13.91 19.38 -24.81
CA GLU A 317 13.76 20.25 -23.64
C GLU A 317 14.31 19.57 -22.41
N ILE A 318 15.02 20.31 -21.57
CA ILE A 318 15.62 19.79 -20.33
C ILE A 318 15.25 20.74 -19.19
N HIS A 319 14.64 20.21 -18.14
CA HIS A 319 14.22 20.97 -16.96
C HIS A 319 14.63 20.28 -15.66
N ASP A 320 15.05 21.06 -14.70
CA ASP A 320 15.13 20.57 -13.32
C ASP A 320 13.72 20.41 -12.76
N CYS A 321 13.48 19.28 -12.09
CA CYS A 321 12.16 18.92 -11.61
C CYS A 321 12.19 18.30 -10.20
N ILE A 322 11.03 18.18 -9.61
CA ILE A 322 10.80 17.36 -8.41
C ILE A 322 9.96 16.18 -8.87
N ALA A 323 10.53 15.00 -8.71
CA ALA A 323 9.83 13.75 -8.91
C ALA A 323 9.33 13.22 -7.55
N VAL A 324 8.07 12.83 -7.51
CA VAL A 324 7.40 12.30 -6.34
C VAL A 324 6.88 10.92 -6.71
N GLU A 325 7.52 9.89 -6.15
CA GLU A 325 7.04 8.51 -6.29
C GLU A 325 6.02 8.22 -5.20
N LYS A 326 4.87 7.69 -5.58
CA LYS A 326 3.82 7.28 -4.64
C LYS A 326 3.04 6.08 -5.19
N ARG A 327 3.15 4.94 -4.53
CA ARG A 327 2.39 3.70 -4.84
C ARG A 327 2.40 3.32 -6.34
N GLY A 328 3.59 3.36 -6.96
CA GLY A 328 3.76 3.02 -8.38
C GLY A 328 3.27 4.08 -9.35
N THR A 329 2.94 5.26 -8.87
CA THR A 329 2.68 6.46 -9.65
C THR A 329 3.82 7.44 -9.42
N ILE A 330 4.30 8.04 -10.48
CA ILE A 330 5.36 9.04 -10.43
C ILE A 330 4.76 10.36 -10.85
N SER A 331 4.81 11.35 -9.96
CA SER A 331 4.40 12.72 -10.28
C SER A 331 5.64 13.59 -10.46
N VAL A 332 5.76 14.24 -11.61
CA VAL A 332 6.89 15.13 -11.93
C VAL A 332 6.36 16.54 -12.12
N THR A 333 6.94 17.49 -11.41
CA THR A 333 6.59 18.91 -11.55
C THR A 333 7.82 19.73 -11.90
N TYR A 334 7.74 20.52 -12.95
CA TYR A 334 8.77 21.47 -13.35
C TYR A 334 8.15 22.81 -13.80
N LYS A 335 8.98 23.85 -13.84
CA LYS A 335 8.58 25.20 -14.19
C LYS A 335 9.31 25.67 -15.43
N GLU A 336 8.60 26.36 -16.27
CA GLU A 336 9.16 27.06 -17.43
C GLU A 336 8.62 28.50 -17.49
N LYS A 337 9.17 29.31 -18.37
CA LYS A 337 8.67 30.65 -18.64
C LYS A 337 8.03 30.70 -20.00
N ASP A 338 6.88 31.33 -20.06
CA ASP A 338 6.22 31.65 -21.34
C ASP A 338 7.11 32.58 -22.16
N PRO A 339 7.48 32.22 -23.39
CA PRO A 339 8.43 33.01 -24.17
C PRO A 339 7.90 34.39 -24.60
N GLU A 340 6.58 34.61 -24.67
CA GLU A 340 5.98 35.86 -25.08
C GLU A 340 5.68 36.79 -23.87
N THR A 341 5.13 36.21 -22.78
CA THR A 341 4.66 36.97 -21.64
C THR A 341 5.62 36.97 -20.48
N ASN A 342 6.67 36.12 -20.50
CA ASN A 342 7.60 35.86 -19.38
C ASN A 342 6.91 35.41 -18.08
N SER A 343 5.64 35.01 -18.15
CA SER A 343 4.89 34.47 -17.02
C SER A 343 5.32 33.03 -16.71
N GLU A 344 5.18 32.62 -15.44
CA GLU A 344 5.51 31.27 -15.01
C GLU A 344 4.46 30.27 -15.54
N ILE A 345 4.92 29.18 -16.11
CA ILE A 345 4.14 28.03 -16.50
C ILE A 345 4.55 26.86 -15.59
N ILE A 346 3.57 26.18 -15.01
CA ILE A 346 3.80 24.97 -14.21
C ILE A 346 3.33 23.78 -15.02
N ASN A 347 4.23 22.83 -15.21
CA ASN A 347 3.99 21.55 -15.86
C ASN A 347 3.97 20.45 -14.80
N THR A 348 2.95 19.60 -14.84
CA THR A 348 2.82 18.44 -13.96
C THR A 348 2.49 17.21 -14.80
N MET A 349 3.28 16.17 -14.65
CA MET A 349 3.05 14.87 -15.26
C MET A 349 2.77 13.85 -14.16
N ILE A 350 1.72 13.06 -14.30
CA ILE A 350 1.42 11.90 -13.47
C ILE A 350 1.55 10.68 -14.36
N ILE A 351 2.51 9.83 -14.00
CA ILE A 351 2.97 8.69 -14.81
C ILE A 351 2.61 7.42 -14.06
N SER A 352 2.00 6.48 -14.75
CA SER A 352 1.75 5.12 -14.29
C SER A 352 2.00 4.12 -15.43
N ASP A 353 1.89 2.82 -15.16
CA ASP A 353 2.27 1.75 -16.12
C ASP A 353 1.67 1.89 -17.53
N ARG A 354 0.48 2.47 -17.66
CA ARG A 354 -0.24 2.60 -18.96
C ARG A 354 -0.90 3.95 -19.16
N ARG A 355 -0.53 4.97 -18.37
CA ARG A 355 -1.19 6.27 -18.44
C ARG A 355 -0.24 7.39 -18.06
N LEU A 356 -0.23 8.42 -18.90
CA LEU A 356 0.37 9.71 -18.63
C LEU A 356 -0.73 10.77 -18.61
N ASP A 357 -0.89 11.43 -17.46
CA ASP A 357 -1.66 12.66 -17.34
C ASP A 357 -0.70 13.84 -17.36
N TYR A 358 -0.81 14.72 -18.35
CA TYR A 358 0.01 15.91 -18.48
C TYR A 358 -0.84 17.16 -18.33
N CYS A 359 -0.57 17.91 -17.28
CA CYS A 359 -1.21 19.20 -17.00
C CYS A 359 -0.22 20.35 -17.19
N LYS A 360 -0.62 21.33 -17.99
CA LYS A 360 0.08 22.62 -18.15
C LYS A 360 -0.81 23.74 -17.67
N THR A 361 -0.30 24.60 -16.76
CA THR A 361 -1.04 25.72 -16.19
C THR A 361 -0.25 27.01 -16.34
N GLY A 362 -0.86 28.04 -16.93
CA GLY A 362 -0.24 29.33 -17.26
C GLY A 362 -1.17 30.17 -18.14
N ALA A 363 -0.60 31.01 -19.02
CA ALA A 363 -1.37 31.80 -19.99
C ALA A 363 -2.17 30.91 -20.97
N ALA A 364 -1.62 29.75 -21.35
CA ALA A 364 -2.34 28.65 -21.95
C ALA A 364 -2.44 27.49 -20.94
N SER A 365 -3.53 26.75 -20.94
CA SER A 365 -3.72 25.60 -20.06
C SER A 365 -4.26 24.40 -20.82
N THR A 366 -3.73 23.23 -20.49
CA THR A 366 -4.21 21.95 -21.02
C THR A 366 -4.13 20.87 -19.96
N HIS A 367 -4.99 19.86 -20.10
CA HIS A 367 -4.88 18.59 -19.40
C HIS A 367 -5.01 17.49 -20.44
N MET A 368 -3.89 16.89 -20.79
CA MET A 368 -3.79 15.84 -21.79
C MET A 368 -3.62 14.48 -21.11
N VAL A 369 -4.37 13.50 -21.55
CA VAL A 369 -4.26 12.11 -21.08
C VAL A 369 -3.83 11.25 -22.25
N ILE A 370 -2.75 10.49 -22.08
CA ILE A 370 -2.25 9.53 -23.07
C ILE A 370 -2.32 8.14 -22.47
N THR A 371 -3.10 7.26 -23.09
CA THR A 371 -3.26 5.86 -22.70
C THR A 371 -3.54 5.01 -23.94
N PRO A 372 -2.96 3.81 -24.03
CA PRO A 372 -3.24 2.89 -25.15
C PRO A 372 -4.61 2.21 -25.05
N ASP A 373 -5.35 2.40 -23.96
CA ASP A 373 -6.58 1.67 -23.68
C ASP A 373 -7.81 2.29 -24.34
N GLU A 374 -7.78 3.61 -24.60
CA GLU A 374 -8.87 4.37 -25.21
C GLU A 374 -8.39 5.68 -25.84
N ALA A 375 -9.12 6.18 -26.82
CA ALA A 375 -8.94 7.53 -27.31
C ALA A 375 -9.43 8.54 -26.26
N THR A 376 -8.64 9.57 -25.99
CA THR A 376 -8.95 10.59 -24.99
C THR A 376 -9.17 11.95 -25.63
N SER A 377 -10.11 12.74 -25.09
CA SER A 377 -10.39 14.10 -25.57
C SER A 377 -9.89 15.13 -24.57
N THR A 378 -9.28 16.19 -25.06
CA THR A 378 -8.78 17.28 -24.24
C THR A 378 -9.18 18.65 -24.79
N VAL A 379 -9.29 19.62 -23.89
CA VAL A 379 -9.54 21.03 -24.27
C VAL A 379 -8.28 21.83 -24.08
N TYR A 380 -7.68 22.26 -25.17
CA TYR A 380 -6.56 23.19 -25.16
C TYR A 380 -7.10 24.63 -25.07
N ARG A 381 -6.86 25.27 -23.93
CA ARG A 381 -7.33 26.65 -23.69
C ARG A 381 -6.23 27.63 -24.05
N THR A 382 -6.50 28.50 -25.00
CA THR A 382 -5.59 29.57 -25.43
C THR A 382 -6.23 30.93 -25.20
N PRO A 383 -5.46 32.03 -25.23
CA PRO A 383 -6.03 33.38 -25.19
C PRO A 383 -6.96 33.68 -26.38
N PHE A 384 -6.89 32.91 -27.46
CA PHE A 384 -7.67 33.09 -28.71
C PHE A 384 -8.91 32.18 -28.76
N GLY A 385 -9.11 31.31 -27.75
CA GLY A 385 -10.25 30.39 -27.72
C GLY A 385 -9.86 28.98 -27.30
N ASN A 386 -10.87 28.12 -27.20
CA ASN A 386 -10.71 26.73 -26.83
C ASN A 386 -10.66 25.83 -28.07
N ILE A 387 -9.68 24.95 -28.14
CA ILE A 387 -9.53 23.95 -29.18
C ILE A 387 -9.74 22.58 -28.54
N VAL A 388 -10.63 21.77 -29.10
CA VAL A 388 -10.81 20.36 -28.68
C VAL A 388 -9.92 19.50 -29.56
N ILE A 389 -9.09 18.69 -28.95
CA ILE A 389 -8.23 17.71 -29.60
C ILE A 389 -8.45 16.34 -29.00
N ASP A 390 -8.39 15.31 -29.81
CA ASP A 390 -8.43 13.92 -29.38
C ASP A 390 -7.04 13.32 -29.54
N ILE A 391 -6.66 12.44 -28.60
CA ILE A 391 -5.37 11.74 -28.57
C ILE A 391 -5.65 10.26 -28.80
N ILE A 392 -4.97 9.68 -29.79
CA ILE A 392 -4.99 8.24 -30.06
C ILE A 392 -3.57 7.72 -29.82
N CYS A 393 -3.37 6.99 -28.74
CA CYS A 393 -2.08 6.40 -28.40
C CYS A 393 -1.92 5.05 -29.09
N HIS A 394 -0.83 4.87 -29.84
CA HIS A 394 -0.49 3.64 -30.52
C HIS A 394 0.50 2.80 -29.72
N GLU A 395 1.44 3.46 -29.03
CA GLU A 395 2.43 2.81 -28.17
C GLU A 395 2.68 3.61 -26.90
N TYR A 396 2.76 2.92 -25.76
CA TYR A 396 3.12 3.45 -24.46
C TYR A 396 4.04 2.44 -23.79
N VAL A 397 5.33 2.78 -23.63
CA VAL A 397 6.32 1.92 -22.99
C VAL A 397 6.92 2.67 -21.80
N LEU A 398 6.72 2.16 -20.59
CA LEU A 398 7.37 2.63 -19.37
C LEU A 398 8.49 1.65 -19.01
N SER A 399 9.68 2.16 -18.77
CA SER A 399 10.82 1.39 -18.27
C SER A 399 11.51 2.11 -17.12
N GLU A 400 11.81 1.35 -16.07
CA GLU A 400 12.51 1.81 -14.88
C GLU A 400 13.87 1.10 -14.79
N ILE A 401 14.96 1.87 -14.76
CA ILE A 401 16.32 1.34 -14.66
C ILE A 401 17.06 2.12 -13.56
N ALA A 402 17.27 1.49 -12.43
CA ALA A 402 18.04 1.99 -11.28
C ALA A 402 17.67 3.42 -10.83
N ASP A 403 18.25 4.43 -11.46
CA ASP A 403 18.13 5.87 -11.15
C ASP A 403 17.40 6.66 -12.25
N ARG A 404 16.84 5.96 -13.23
CA ARG A 404 16.23 6.55 -14.43
C ARG A 404 14.89 5.93 -14.76
N ILE A 405 13.93 6.78 -15.12
CA ILE A 405 12.63 6.40 -15.67
C ILE A 405 12.57 6.89 -17.11
N MET A 406 12.09 6.03 -17.97
CA MET A 406 11.96 6.33 -19.39
C MET A 406 10.56 5.94 -19.88
N ILE A 407 9.93 6.87 -20.62
CA ILE A 407 8.62 6.66 -21.24
C ILE A 407 8.78 6.92 -22.74
N GLU A 408 8.36 5.98 -23.56
CA GLU A 408 8.29 6.12 -24.99
C GLU A 408 6.83 6.08 -25.42
N LEU A 409 6.42 7.08 -26.19
CA LEU A 409 5.06 7.34 -26.63
C LEU A 409 5.01 7.50 -28.13
N ASP A 410 4.06 6.82 -28.76
CA ASP A 410 3.68 7.03 -30.15
C ASP A 410 2.18 7.31 -30.18
N TYR A 411 1.77 8.50 -30.68
CA TYR A 411 0.37 8.90 -30.66
C TYR A 411 0.02 9.91 -31.73
N ASP A 412 -1.24 9.92 -32.14
CA ASP A 412 -1.82 10.90 -33.03
C ASP A 412 -2.59 11.97 -32.26
N VAL A 413 -2.46 13.22 -32.69
CA VAL A 413 -3.30 14.34 -32.30
C VAL A 413 -4.35 14.55 -33.37
N MET A 414 -5.63 14.43 -32.99
CA MET A 414 -6.75 14.52 -33.91
C MET A 414 -7.57 15.78 -33.66
N GLN A 415 -8.09 16.38 -34.72
CA GLN A 415 -9.14 17.40 -34.66
C GLN A 415 -10.37 16.90 -35.42
N GLY A 416 -11.38 16.42 -34.70
CA GLY A 416 -12.48 15.68 -35.30
C GLY A 416 -12.02 14.35 -35.91
N GLN A 417 -12.24 14.15 -37.20
CA GLN A 417 -11.81 12.94 -37.94
C GLN A 417 -10.46 13.08 -38.65
N THR A 418 -9.77 14.21 -38.51
CA THR A 418 -8.53 14.50 -39.22
C THR A 418 -7.35 14.42 -38.27
N SER A 419 -6.32 13.63 -38.60
CA SER A 419 -5.04 13.69 -37.91
C SER A 419 -4.39 15.04 -38.22
N VAL A 420 -4.03 15.75 -37.14
CA VAL A 420 -3.36 17.06 -37.25
C VAL A 420 -1.86 16.88 -37.13
N ASN A 421 -1.41 16.00 -36.23
CA ASN A 421 0.00 15.66 -36.03
C ASN A 421 0.14 14.20 -35.57
N HIS A 422 1.20 13.57 -36.04
CA HIS A 422 1.71 12.33 -35.47
C HIS A 422 2.93 12.64 -34.59
N CYS A 423 2.94 12.15 -33.37
CA CYS A 423 3.93 12.50 -32.36
C CYS A 423 4.64 11.26 -31.84
N ASN A 424 5.97 11.26 -31.92
CA ASN A 424 6.84 10.36 -31.19
C ASN A 424 7.49 11.15 -30.05
N MET A 425 7.26 10.74 -28.81
CA MET A 425 7.79 11.40 -27.62
C MET A 425 8.55 10.42 -26.73
N ARG A 426 9.72 10.85 -26.27
CA ARG A 426 10.48 10.17 -25.25
C ARG A 426 10.70 11.09 -24.07
N ILE A 427 10.31 10.63 -22.89
CA ILE A 427 10.47 11.32 -21.62
C ILE A 427 11.49 10.54 -20.79
N GLU A 428 12.56 11.19 -20.38
CA GLU A 428 13.56 10.62 -19.46
C GLU A 428 13.56 11.43 -18.17
N ILE A 429 13.49 10.75 -17.04
CA ILE A 429 13.59 11.35 -15.70
C ILE A 429 14.79 10.71 -15.02
N GLU A 430 15.83 11.51 -14.77
CA GLU A 430 17.08 11.10 -14.15
C GLU A 430 17.14 11.66 -12.73
N TYR A 431 17.24 10.78 -11.72
CA TYR A 431 17.34 11.21 -10.33
C TYR A 431 18.74 11.77 -10.03
N ASN A 432 18.80 12.94 -9.42
CA ASN A 432 20.04 13.49 -8.91
C ASN A 432 20.42 12.72 -7.63
N ILE A 433 21.54 11.99 -7.66
CA ILE A 433 22.12 11.25 -6.53
C ILE A 433 22.66 12.21 -5.48
#